data_4d865a18becd30957e35ef99321a0617
#
_entry.id   4d865a18becd30957e35ef99321a0617
#
_cell.length_a   1.000
_cell.length_b   1.000
_cell.length_c   1.000
_cell.angle_alpha   90.00
_cell.angle_beta   90.00
_cell.angle_gamma   90.00
#
_symmetry.space_group_name_H-M   'P 1'
#
loop_
_entity.id
_entity.type
_entity.pdbx_description
1 polymer ?
#
loop_
_entity_poly.entity_id
_entity_poly.type
_entity_poly.pdbx_seq_one_letter_code
_entity_poly.pdbx_strand_id
1 'polypeptide(L)'
;MEQQLINKYLPEYIYNEYHKTLVNASVMNCFLTAKNLDMGKSFITKTLMKLRGLPTQDLRLQGFIKNICFTYLEENPYTEFVIDASQDNIRIMWNFYFKKIAENKTLVSTETRILCLTKKSKSLFSLYWFFVKPFSGLVRLEMLRLIRKNSEKYI
;
A
#
# COMPACT_ATOMS: atom_id res chain seq x y z
N MET A 1 -2.29 -10.06 21.43
CA MET A 1 -1.96 -9.73 20.02
C MET A 1 -2.44 -8.32 19.75
N GLU A 2 -1.53 -7.44 19.36
CA GLU A 2 -1.89 -6.06 19.00
C GLU A 2 -2.74 -6.11 17.73
N GLN A 3 -3.93 -5.51 17.81
CA GLN A 3 -4.85 -5.48 16.65
C GLN A 3 -4.27 -4.57 15.58
N GLN A 4 -4.18 -5.05 14.34
CA GLN A 4 -3.73 -4.23 13.22
C GLN A 4 -4.64 -3.01 13.02
N LEU A 5 -4.07 -1.85 12.70
CA LEU A 5 -4.83 -0.61 12.45
C LEU A 5 -5.86 -0.76 11.35
N ILE A 6 -5.56 -1.51 10.30
CA ILE A 6 -6.53 -1.74 9.20
C ILE A 6 -7.81 -2.42 9.71
N ASN A 7 -7.73 -3.26 10.76
CA ASN A 7 -8.90 -3.88 11.38
C ASN A 7 -9.72 -2.87 12.22
N LYS A 8 -9.08 -1.83 12.73
CA LYS A 8 -9.77 -0.72 13.43
C LYS A 8 -10.62 0.09 12.44
N TYR A 9 -10.11 0.35 11.24
CA TYR A 9 -10.75 1.23 10.27
C TYR A 9 -11.70 0.52 9.32
N LEU A 10 -11.37 -0.71 8.87
CA LEU A 10 -12.19 -1.47 7.94
C LEU A 10 -12.12 -2.97 8.25
N PRO A 11 -12.82 -3.43 9.32
CA PRO A 11 -12.83 -4.84 9.70
C PRO A 11 -13.60 -5.72 8.70
N GLU A 12 -14.63 -5.17 8.05
CA GLU A 12 -15.45 -5.85 7.06
C GLU A 12 -15.17 -5.31 5.65
N TYR A 13 -15.04 -6.19 4.68
CA TYR A 13 -14.77 -5.83 3.30
C TYR A 13 -15.34 -6.87 2.32
N ILE A 14 -15.53 -6.46 1.08
CA ILE A 14 -16.01 -7.34 -0.01
C ILE A 14 -14.84 -7.79 -0.89
N TYR A 15 -13.88 -6.90 -1.10
CA TYR A 15 -12.67 -7.19 -1.88
C TYR A 15 -11.44 -6.90 -1.04
N ASN A 16 -10.41 -7.73 -1.22
CA ASN A 16 -9.08 -7.41 -0.71
C ASN A 16 -7.99 -7.81 -1.69
N GLU A 17 -6.87 -7.17 -1.53
CA GLU A 17 -5.63 -7.50 -2.23
C GLU A 17 -4.50 -7.49 -1.22
N TYR A 18 -3.79 -8.60 -1.09
CA TYR A 18 -2.73 -8.80 -0.12
C TYR A 18 -1.44 -9.26 -0.78
N HIS A 19 -0.35 -8.57 -0.49
CA HIS A 19 1.00 -8.94 -0.93
C HIS A 19 1.97 -8.89 0.24
N LYS A 20 3.01 -9.72 0.19
CA LYS A 20 4.05 -9.76 1.23
C LYS A 20 5.42 -10.10 0.64
N THR A 21 6.46 -9.68 1.34
CA THR A 21 7.84 -10.04 1.06
C THR A 21 8.63 -10.19 2.36
N LEU A 22 9.62 -11.06 2.34
CA LEU A 22 10.58 -11.21 3.43
C LEU A 22 11.79 -10.34 3.13
N VAL A 23 12.20 -9.54 4.09
CA VAL A 23 13.30 -8.57 3.98
C VAL A 23 14.36 -8.89 5.03
N ASN A 24 15.62 -9.00 4.60
CA ASN A 24 16.74 -9.21 5.51
C ASN A 24 17.24 -7.87 6.05
N ALA A 25 16.44 -7.25 6.89
CA ALA A 25 16.73 -5.99 7.58
C ALA A 25 15.87 -5.86 8.83
N SER A 26 16.25 -4.98 9.75
CA SER A 26 15.49 -4.70 10.97
C SER A 26 14.12 -4.09 10.64
N VAL A 27 13.14 -4.30 11.51
CA VAL A 27 11.78 -3.76 11.35
C VAL A 27 11.79 -2.23 11.26
N MET A 28 12.64 -1.56 12.03
CA MET A 28 12.80 -0.11 11.99
C MET A 28 13.29 0.36 10.62
N ASN A 29 14.30 -0.31 10.07
CA ASN A 29 14.84 0.04 8.74
C ASN A 29 13.80 -0.16 7.64
N CYS A 30 13.06 -1.28 7.66
CA CYS A 30 11.97 -1.54 6.70
C CYS A 30 10.87 -0.48 6.78
N PHE A 31 10.45 -0.11 7.98
CA PHE A 31 9.40 0.90 8.21
C PHE A 31 9.83 2.29 7.69
N LEU A 32 11.01 2.74 8.06
CA LEU A 32 11.54 4.04 7.61
C LEU A 32 11.77 4.06 6.09
N THR A 33 12.26 2.97 5.54
CA THR A 33 12.43 2.82 4.08
C THR A 33 11.09 2.91 3.36
N ALA A 34 10.04 2.28 3.88
CA ALA A 34 8.70 2.35 3.30
C ALA A 34 8.12 3.76 3.37
N LYS A 35 8.25 4.45 4.51
CA LYS A 35 7.77 5.84 4.66
C LYS A 35 8.47 6.83 3.72
N ASN A 36 9.76 6.61 3.44
CA ASN A 36 10.57 7.46 2.56
C ASN A 36 10.73 6.87 1.15
N LEU A 37 9.88 5.93 0.78
CA LEU A 37 9.96 5.23 -0.49
C LEU A 37 9.84 6.22 -1.66
N ASP A 38 10.84 6.22 -2.54
CA ASP A 38 10.83 6.98 -3.79
C ASP A 38 10.53 6.04 -4.97
N MET A 39 9.31 6.09 -5.44
CA MET A 39 8.86 5.31 -6.59
C MET A 39 9.23 5.96 -7.92
N GLY A 40 9.75 7.19 -7.90
CA GLY A 40 10.22 7.90 -9.07
C GLY A 40 11.44 7.23 -9.75
N LYS A 41 12.13 6.34 -9.04
CA LYS A 41 13.22 5.51 -9.58
C LYS A 41 12.72 4.26 -10.32
N SER A 42 11.41 3.94 -10.23
CA SER A 42 10.82 2.79 -10.90
C SER A 42 10.25 3.17 -12.26
N PHE A 43 10.80 2.58 -13.31
CA PHE A 43 10.25 2.69 -14.66
C PHE A 43 8.84 2.09 -14.74
N ILE A 44 8.60 0.97 -14.06
CA ILE A 44 7.30 0.29 -14.02
C ILE A 44 6.24 1.23 -13.45
N THR A 45 6.49 1.83 -12.28
CA THR A 45 5.55 2.76 -11.65
C THR A 45 5.26 3.98 -12.54
N LYS A 46 6.28 4.61 -13.10
CA LYS A 46 6.11 5.75 -14.01
C LYS A 46 5.26 5.39 -15.22
N THR A 47 5.50 4.23 -15.82
CA THR A 47 4.74 3.78 -16.99
C THR A 47 3.28 3.52 -16.63
N LEU A 48 3.02 2.83 -15.53
CA LEU A 48 1.66 2.55 -15.07
C LEU A 48 0.89 3.84 -14.72
N MET A 49 1.54 4.81 -14.07
CA MET A 49 0.94 6.11 -13.75
C MET A 49 0.58 6.87 -15.03
N LYS A 50 1.49 6.92 -16.00
CA LYS A 50 1.23 7.56 -17.31
C LYS A 50 0.08 6.91 -18.07
N LEU A 51 0.02 5.57 -18.11
CA LEU A 51 -1.07 4.83 -18.77
C LEU A 51 -2.45 5.16 -18.17
N ARG A 52 -2.47 5.51 -16.87
CA ARG A 52 -3.70 5.91 -16.17
C ARG A 52 -3.97 7.42 -16.20
N GLY A 53 -3.14 8.21 -16.89
CA GLY A 53 -3.26 9.66 -16.90
C GLY A 53 -3.00 10.32 -15.54
N LEU A 54 -2.26 9.66 -14.64
CA LEU A 54 -1.96 10.15 -13.30
C LEU A 54 -0.64 10.95 -13.31
N PRO A 55 -0.50 11.98 -12.44
CA PRO A 55 0.72 12.76 -12.32
C PRO A 55 1.92 11.87 -11.99
N THR A 56 3.07 12.14 -12.61
CA THR A 56 4.33 11.42 -12.36
C THR A 56 5.38 12.29 -11.67
N GLN A 57 4.98 13.46 -11.18
CA GLN A 57 5.80 14.35 -10.38
C GLN A 57 5.72 13.93 -8.91
N ASP A 58 6.83 14.06 -8.19
CA ASP A 58 6.92 13.69 -6.78
C ASP A 58 6.32 12.31 -6.46
N LEU A 59 7.03 11.27 -6.86
CA LEU A 59 6.62 9.87 -6.61
C LEU A 59 7.23 9.30 -5.31
N ARG A 60 7.67 10.13 -4.38
CA ARG A 60 7.86 9.73 -2.98
C ARG A 60 6.51 9.33 -2.39
N LEU A 61 6.50 8.47 -1.39
CA LEU A 61 5.26 7.91 -0.87
C LEU A 61 4.19 8.99 -0.56
N GLN A 62 4.57 10.09 0.07
CA GLN A 62 3.64 11.18 0.39
C GLN A 62 3.07 11.86 -0.87
N GLY A 63 3.92 12.19 -1.84
CA GLY A 63 3.50 12.77 -3.12
C GLY A 63 2.68 11.77 -3.95
N PHE A 64 3.07 10.50 -3.97
CA PHE A 64 2.32 9.44 -4.64
C PHE A 64 0.91 9.31 -4.06
N ILE A 65 0.78 9.22 -2.74
CA ILE A 65 -0.51 9.16 -2.05
C ILE A 65 -1.40 10.35 -2.44
N LYS A 66 -0.84 11.56 -2.42
CA LYS A 66 -1.54 12.78 -2.83
C LYS A 66 -1.96 12.76 -4.31
N ASN A 67 -1.08 12.31 -5.20
CA ASN A 67 -1.36 12.24 -6.65
C ASN A 67 -2.52 11.30 -7.00
N ILE A 68 -2.76 10.28 -6.18
CA ILE A 68 -3.87 9.35 -6.34
C ILE A 68 -5.07 9.69 -5.44
N CYS A 69 -5.10 10.89 -4.85
CA CYS A 69 -6.16 11.40 -3.97
C CYS A 69 -6.38 10.53 -2.71
N PHE A 70 -5.34 9.95 -2.16
CA PHE A 70 -5.35 9.19 -0.91
C PHE A 70 -4.87 10.05 0.25
N THR A 71 -5.20 9.67 1.47
CA THR A 71 -4.83 10.37 2.70
C THR A 71 -4.12 9.45 3.67
N TYR A 72 -2.96 9.87 4.16
CA TYR A 72 -2.27 9.19 5.26
C TYR A 72 -3.08 9.38 6.54
N LEU A 73 -3.47 8.29 7.18
CA LEU A 73 -4.47 8.33 8.25
C LEU A 73 -3.87 8.19 9.64
N GLU A 74 -3.17 7.09 9.91
CA GLU A 74 -2.62 6.78 11.24
C GLU A 74 -1.42 5.84 11.11
N GLU A 75 -0.53 5.86 12.09
CA GLU A 75 0.57 4.90 12.21
C GLU A 75 0.80 4.43 13.65
N ASN A 76 1.17 3.16 13.78
CA ASN A 76 1.86 2.59 14.93
C ASN A 76 3.34 2.48 14.55
N PRO A 77 4.24 3.25 15.16
CA PRO A 77 5.66 3.28 14.78
C PRO A 77 6.28 1.87 14.70
N TYR A 78 6.98 1.63 13.60
CA TYR A 78 7.67 0.36 13.29
C TYR A 78 6.77 -0.88 13.15
N THR A 79 5.46 -0.71 13.21
CA THR A 79 4.51 -1.82 13.11
C THR A 79 3.58 -1.69 11.91
N GLU A 80 2.90 -0.55 11.75
CA GLU A 80 1.90 -0.37 10.69
C GLU A 80 1.66 1.10 10.39
N PHE A 81 1.32 1.42 9.15
CA PHE A 81 0.64 2.65 8.80
C PHE A 81 -0.50 2.39 7.82
N VAL A 82 -1.54 3.23 7.91
CA VAL A 82 -2.78 3.09 7.15
C VAL A 82 -3.06 4.34 6.33
N ILE A 83 -3.55 4.12 5.13
CA ILE A 83 -3.88 5.13 4.13
C ILE A 83 -5.36 4.96 3.75
N ASP A 84 -6.09 6.06 3.75
CA ASP A 84 -7.50 6.13 3.33
C ASP A 84 -7.62 6.58 1.88
N ALA A 85 -8.38 5.82 1.12
CA ALA A 85 -8.73 6.09 -0.27
C ALA A 85 -10.25 6.09 -0.47
N SER A 86 -11.02 6.25 0.60
CA SER A 86 -12.49 6.20 0.56
C SER A 86 -13.09 7.34 -0.26
N GLN A 87 -14.12 7.02 -1.05
CA GLN A 87 -14.86 7.99 -1.85
C GLN A 87 -16.35 7.63 -1.83
N ASP A 88 -17.21 8.63 -1.60
CA ASP A 88 -18.67 8.50 -1.61
C ASP A 88 -19.19 7.25 -0.88
N ASN A 89 -19.70 6.27 -1.63
CA ASN A 89 -20.26 5.01 -1.12
C ASN A 89 -19.27 3.84 -1.14
N ILE A 90 -17.96 4.14 -1.23
CA ILE A 90 -16.90 3.12 -1.26
C ILE A 90 -15.89 3.45 -0.18
N ARG A 91 -15.67 2.51 0.73
CA ARG A 91 -14.60 2.57 1.73
C ARG A 91 -13.40 1.78 1.22
N ILE A 92 -12.24 2.40 1.19
CA ILE A 92 -10.99 1.78 0.76
C ILE A 92 -9.92 2.10 1.79
N MET A 93 -9.38 1.05 2.42
CA MET A 93 -8.24 1.16 3.34
C MET A 93 -7.05 0.40 2.78
N TRP A 94 -5.90 1.01 2.88
CA TRP A 94 -4.64 0.44 2.43
C TRP A 94 -3.60 0.57 3.54
N ASN A 95 -2.91 -0.54 3.88
CA ASN A 95 -1.86 -0.52 4.89
C ASN A 95 -0.50 -1.02 4.37
N PHE A 96 0.52 -0.71 5.15
CA PHE A 96 1.77 -1.45 5.22
C PHE A 96 1.96 -1.96 6.64
N TYR A 97 2.22 -3.25 6.78
CA TYR A 97 2.41 -3.91 8.06
C TYR A 97 3.78 -4.58 8.11
N PHE A 98 4.49 -4.39 9.23
CA PHE A 98 5.87 -4.81 9.45
C PHE A 98 5.92 -5.75 10.65
N LYS A 99 6.20 -7.03 10.40
CA LYS A 99 6.31 -8.05 11.45
C LYS A 99 7.76 -8.46 11.62
N LYS A 100 8.31 -8.22 12.81
CA LYS A 100 9.64 -8.74 13.17
C LYS A 100 9.61 -10.26 13.19
N ILE A 101 10.48 -10.89 12.42
CA ILE A 101 10.67 -12.36 12.41
C ILE A 101 11.93 -12.73 13.18
N ALA A 102 13.00 -11.94 13.01
CA ALA A 102 14.25 -12.03 13.76
C ALA A 102 14.87 -10.63 13.85
N GLU A 103 16.01 -10.47 14.48
CA GLU A 103 16.63 -9.16 14.66
C GLU A 103 16.84 -8.40 13.33
N ASN A 104 17.39 -9.08 12.33
CA ASN A 104 17.61 -8.55 10.99
C ASN A 104 16.73 -9.26 9.93
N LYS A 105 15.49 -9.58 10.30
CA LYS A 105 14.56 -10.23 9.38
C LYS A 105 13.12 -9.78 9.64
N THR A 106 12.52 -9.16 8.66
CA THR A 106 11.19 -8.56 8.75
C THR A 106 10.29 -9.10 7.63
N LEU A 107 9.08 -9.49 7.98
CA LEU A 107 8.03 -9.73 7.02
C LEU A 107 7.31 -8.39 6.77
N VAL A 108 7.40 -7.88 5.56
CA VAL A 108 6.70 -6.68 5.11
C VAL A 108 5.50 -7.11 4.28
N SER A 109 4.32 -6.63 4.64
CA SER A 109 3.09 -6.88 3.89
C SER A 109 2.31 -5.61 3.63
N THR A 110 1.48 -5.65 2.60
CA THR A 110 0.55 -4.59 2.25
C THR A 110 -0.80 -5.19 1.89
N GLU A 111 -1.85 -4.62 2.42
CA GLU A 111 -3.23 -5.05 2.17
C GLU A 111 -4.08 -3.84 1.77
N THR A 112 -4.91 -4.04 0.75
CA THR A 112 -5.97 -3.09 0.37
C THR A 112 -7.30 -3.77 0.59
N ARG A 113 -8.19 -3.15 1.36
CA ARG A 113 -9.55 -3.60 1.63
C ARG A 113 -10.57 -2.65 1.06
N ILE A 114 -11.65 -3.18 0.52
CA ILE A 114 -12.68 -2.41 -0.16
C ILE A 114 -14.06 -2.88 0.29
N LEU A 115 -14.87 -1.92 0.74
CA LEU A 115 -16.27 -2.11 1.11
C LEU A 115 -17.15 -1.16 0.30
N CYS A 116 -18.08 -1.71 -0.47
CA CYS A 116 -19.10 -0.94 -1.18
C CYS A 116 -20.38 -0.88 -0.33
N LEU A 117 -20.85 0.34 -0.01
CA LEU A 117 -21.97 0.57 0.90
C LEU A 117 -23.35 0.39 0.24
N THR A 118 -23.42 0.42 -1.09
CA THR A 118 -24.67 0.26 -1.85
C THR A 118 -24.53 -0.80 -2.94
N LYS A 119 -25.66 -1.39 -3.37
CA LYS A 119 -25.68 -2.34 -4.49
C LYS A 119 -25.18 -1.70 -5.78
N LYS A 120 -25.52 -0.42 -6.03
CA LYS A 120 -25.08 0.33 -7.20
C LYS A 120 -23.56 0.55 -7.17
N SER A 121 -22.99 0.98 -6.04
CA SER A 121 -21.54 1.15 -5.92
C SER A 121 -20.79 -0.17 -6.07
N LYS A 122 -21.35 -1.28 -5.55
CA LYS A 122 -20.79 -2.61 -5.71
C LYS A 122 -20.71 -3.03 -7.18
N SER A 123 -21.80 -2.84 -7.94
CA SER A 123 -21.85 -3.21 -9.37
C SER A 123 -20.85 -2.40 -10.21
N LEU A 124 -20.84 -1.08 -10.02
CA LEU A 124 -19.91 -0.18 -10.73
C LEU A 124 -18.46 -0.44 -10.35
N PHE A 125 -18.19 -0.65 -9.05
CA PHE A 125 -16.84 -0.91 -8.56
C PHE A 125 -16.33 -2.27 -9.01
N SER A 126 -17.17 -3.30 -9.09
CA SER A 126 -16.77 -4.63 -9.57
C SER A 126 -16.19 -4.57 -10.98
N LEU A 127 -16.83 -3.82 -11.88
CA LEU A 127 -16.34 -3.63 -13.24
C LEU A 127 -15.02 -2.85 -13.25
N TYR A 128 -14.95 -1.75 -12.52
CA TYR A 128 -13.73 -0.96 -12.38
C TYR A 128 -12.58 -1.80 -11.77
N TRP A 129 -12.86 -2.55 -10.71
CA TRP A 129 -11.88 -3.38 -10.01
C TRP A 129 -11.30 -4.48 -10.88
N PHE A 130 -12.12 -5.09 -11.74
CA PHE A 130 -11.65 -6.08 -12.70
C PHE A 130 -10.53 -5.55 -13.60
N PHE A 131 -10.63 -4.31 -14.06
CA PHE A 131 -9.62 -3.68 -14.91
C PHE A 131 -8.43 -3.10 -14.12
N VAL A 132 -8.67 -2.59 -12.93
CA VAL A 132 -7.66 -1.87 -12.13
C VAL A 132 -6.81 -2.77 -11.25
N LYS A 133 -7.37 -3.89 -10.78
CA LYS A 133 -6.68 -4.83 -9.88
C LYS A 133 -5.29 -5.27 -10.39
N PRO A 134 -5.09 -5.66 -11.66
CA PRO A 134 -3.76 -6.04 -12.14
C PRO A 134 -2.73 -4.90 -12.02
N PHE A 135 -3.13 -3.66 -12.31
CA PHE A 135 -2.26 -2.49 -12.19
C PHE A 135 -1.95 -2.16 -10.74
N SER A 136 -2.96 -2.21 -9.86
CA SER A 136 -2.80 -2.03 -8.42
C SER A 136 -1.83 -3.07 -7.85
N GLY A 137 -1.99 -4.34 -8.22
CA GLY A 137 -1.12 -5.43 -7.82
C GLY A 137 0.33 -5.22 -8.25
N LEU A 138 0.56 -4.82 -9.50
CA LEU A 138 1.91 -4.54 -9.99
C LEU A 138 2.57 -3.39 -9.24
N VAL A 139 1.85 -2.32 -8.94
CA VAL A 139 2.38 -1.20 -8.15
C VAL A 139 2.74 -1.66 -6.73
N ARG A 140 1.89 -2.47 -6.08
CA ARG A 140 2.16 -3.01 -4.73
C ARG A 140 3.38 -3.92 -4.72
N LEU A 141 3.51 -4.81 -5.69
CA LEU A 141 4.68 -5.69 -5.83
C LEU A 141 5.96 -4.88 -6.05
N GLU A 142 5.90 -3.84 -6.87
CA GLU A 142 7.03 -2.95 -7.10
C GLU A 142 7.41 -2.16 -5.84
N MET A 143 6.44 -1.67 -5.06
CA MET A 143 6.70 -1.06 -3.76
C MET A 143 7.43 -2.01 -2.81
N LEU A 144 6.94 -3.24 -2.67
CA LEU A 144 7.59 -4.25 -1.82
C LEU A 144 9.00 -4.59 -2.31
N ARG A 145 9.20 -4.68 -3.64
CA ARG A 145 10.53 -4.91 -4.24
C ARG A 145 11.50 -3.77 -3.90
N LEU A 146 11.06 -2.52 -4.01
CA LEU A 146 11.89 -1.34 -3.70
C LEU A 146 12.17 -1.24 -2.20
N ILE A 147 11.19 -1.51 -1.34
CA ILE A 147 11.39 -1.55 0.12
C ILE A 147 12.47 -2.59 0.45
N ARG A 148 12.33 -3.81 -0.06
CA ARG A 148 13.32 -4.87 0.13
C ARG A 148 14.71 -4.43 -0.34
N LYS A 149 14.83 -4.01 -1.60
CA LYS A 149 16.11 -3.60 -2.21
C LYS A 149 16.79 -2.47 -1.43
N ASN A 150 16.03 -1.48 -0.97
CA ASN A 150 16.58 -0.32 -0.27
C ASN A 150 16.89 -0.62 1.20
N SER A 151 16.09 -1.46 1.86
CA SER A 151 16.34 -1.86 3.25
C SER A 151 17.55 -2.78 3.38
N GLU A 152 17.79 -3.66 2.41
CA GLU A 152 18.91 -4.61 2.43
C GLU A 152 20.26 -3.99 2.00
N LYS A 153 20.29 -2.75 1.53
CA LYS A 153 21.54 -2.07 1.12
C LYS A 153 22.44 -1.62 2.28
N TYR A 154 21.90 -1.53 3.48
CA TYR A 154 22.57 -0.98 4.65
C TYR A 154 22.88 -2.03 5.72
N ILE A 155 23.07 -3.26 5.29
CA ILE A 155 23.51 -4.39 6.15
C ILE A 155 25.03 -4.56 6.02
#